data_2b961a99bd812dc216156a2a396d8beb
#
_entry.id   2b961a99bd812dc216156a2a396d8beb
#
_cell.length_a   1.000
_cell.length_b   1.000
_cell.length_c   1.000
_cell.angle_alpha   90.00
_cell.angle_beta   90.00
_cell.angle_gamma   90.00
#
_symmetry.space_group_name_H-M   'P 1'
#
loop_
_entity.id
_entity.type
_entity.pdbx_description
1 polymer ?
#
loop_
_entity_poly.entity_id
_entity_poly.type
_entity_poly.pdbx_seq_one_letter_code
_entity_poly.pdbx_strand_id
1 'polypeptide(L)' 'TDVDAILVKVKELYGKEKDVTVTDIDGVKLDFPDKWVHLRKSNTEPIIRVYSEASTMEQADELGKKLMQVVYDMQ' A
#
# COMPACT_ATOMS: atom_id res chain seq x y z
N THR A 1 -5.14 1.06 16.81
CA THR A 1 -4.26 0.53 15.74
C THR A 1 -3.19 1.55 15.38
N ASP A 2 -1.95 1.12 15.34
CA ASP A 2 -0.83 2.00 14.99
C ASP A 2 -0.66 2.03 13.46
N VAL A 3 -1.14 3.09 12.86
CA VAL A 3 -1.09 3.27 11.40
C VAL A 3 0.36 3.33 10.90
N ASP A 4 1.23 3.98 11.65
CA ASP A 4 2.64 4.10 11.24
C ASP A 4 3.33 2.74 11.24
N ALA A 5 3.03 1.89 12.22
CA ALA A 5 3.58 0.53 12.28
C ALA A 5 3.11 -0.31 11.09
N ILE A 6 1.85 -0.14 10.67
CA ILE A 6 1.31 -0.84 9.50
C ILE A 6 2.06 -0.41 8.24
N LEU A 7 2.28 0.89 8.06
CA LEU A 7 3.01 1.41 6.90
C LEU A 7 4.44 0.90 6.86
N VAL A 8 5.12 0.86 8.01
CA VAL A 8 6.48 0.32 8.11
C VAL A 8 6.50 -1.15 7.70
N LYS A 9 5.52 -1.93 8.15
CA LYS A 9 5.44 -3.35 7.82
C LYS A 9 5.22 -3.58 6.32
N VAL A 10 4.35 -2.79 5.71
CA VAL A 10 4.12 -2.87 4.26
C VAL A 10 5.42 -2.57 3.51
N LYS A 11 6.13 -1.53 3.93
CA LYS A 11 7.42 -1.18 3.35
C LYS A 11 8.42 -2.33 3.45
N GLU A 12 8.49 -2.98 4.60
CA GLU A 12 9.39 -4.12 4.81
C GLU A 12 9.02 -5.31 3.92
N LEU A 13 7.71 -5.63 3.84
CA LEU A 13 7.24 -6.76 3.06
C LEU A 13 7.55 -6.62 1.57
N TYR A 14 7.36 -5.44 1.02
CA TYR A 14 7.52 -5.20 -0.41
C TYR A 14 8.90 -4.65 -0.78
N GLY A 15 9.64 -4.12 0.17
CA GLY A 15 10.98 -3.60 -0.08
C GLY A 15 12.00 -4.65 -0.51
N LYS A 16 11.68 -5.92 -0.30
CA LYS A 16 12.53 -7.05 -0.69
C LYS A 16 12.23 -7.56 -2.09
N GLU A 17 11.14 -7.11 -2.70
CA GLU A 17 10.75 -7.54 -4.04
C GLU A 17 11.60 -6.83 -5.09
N LYS A 18 12.11 -7.59 -6.07
CA LYS A 18 13.00 -7.03 -7.10
C LYS A 18 12.32 -6.03 -8.01
N ASP A 19 11.06 -6.27 -8.33
CA ASP A 19 10.33 -5.47 -9.32
C ASP A 19 9.49 -4.36 -8.68
N VAL A 20 9.66 -4.12 -7.38
CA VAL A 20 8.88 -3.13 -6.65
C VAL A 20 9.80 -2.01 -6.17
N THR A 21 9.45 -0.78 -6.52
CA THR A 21 10.10 0.41 -5.99
C THR A 21 9.23 0.98 -4.88
N VAL A 22 9.82 1.14 -3.70
CA VAL A 22 9.11 1.65 -2.53
C VAL A 22 9.48 3.11 -2.32
N THR A 23 8.46 3.98 -2.27
CA THR A 23 8.62 5.39 -1.94
C THR A 23 7.85 5.67 -0.65
N ASP A 24 8.52 6.21 0.36
CA ASP A 24 7.92 6.45 1.67
C ASP A 24 7.77 7.93 2.03
N ILE A 25 7.70 8.78 1.03
CA ILE A 25 7.35 10.19 1.21
C ILE A 25 5.82 10.22 1.25
N ASP A 26 5.22 10.81 2.24
CA ASP A 26 3.76 10.96 2.28
C ASP A 26 3.01 9.62 2.29
N GLY A 27 3.40 8.71 3.17
CA GLY A 27 2.85 7.36 3.24
C GLY A 27 3.79 6.38 2.55
N VAL A 28 3.24 5.28 2.03
CA VAL A 28 4.03 4.27 1.34
C VAL A 28 3.44 4.02 -0.04
N LYS A 29 4.22 4.26 -1.07
CA LYS A 29 3.85 3.98 -2.44
C LYS A 29 4.69 2.83 -2.96
N LEU A 30 4.02 1.85 -3.55
CA LEU A 30 4.65 0.68 -4.16
C LEU A 30 4.45 0.74 -5.66
N ASP A 31 5.56 0.88 -6.40
CA ASP A 31 5.52 0.91 -7.86
C ASP A 31 5.96 -0.44 -8.41
N PHE A 32 5.03 -1.11 -9.09
CA PHE A 32 5.29 -2.33 -9.83
C PHE A 32 5.54 -1.97 -11.31
N PRO A 33 6.01 -2.90 -12.12
CA PRO A 33 6.30 -2.59 -13.55
C PRO A 33 5.11 -2.06 -14.33
N ASP A 34 3.89 -2.50 -14.01
CA ASP A 34 2.68 -2.15 -14.78
C ASP A 34 1.55 -1.57 -13.92
N LYS A 35 1.82 -1.29 -12.66
CA LYS A 35 0.78 -0.82 -11.73
C LYS A 35 1.43 -0.19 -10.51
N TRP A 36 0.63 0.49 -9.70
CA TRP A 36 1.10 1.02 -8.43
C TRP A 36 -0.03 1.03 -7.40
N VAL A 37 0.35 1.05 -6.12
CA VAL A 37 -0.58 1.23 -5.01
C VAL A 37 0.06 2.21 -4.01
N HIS A 38 -0.75 3.09 -3.47
CA HIS A 38 -0.30 4.10 -2.51
C HIS A 38 -1.16 4.01 -1.26
N LEU A 39 -0.51 3.77 -0.12
CA LEU A 39 -1.17 3.74 1.19
C LEU A 39 -0.84 5.04 1.91
N ARG A 40 -1.87 5.79 2.28
CA ARG A 40 -1.72 7.08 2.95
C ARG A 40 -2.46 7.09 4.27
N LYS A 41 -1.82 7.67 5.28
CA LYS A 41 -2.44 7.89 6.57
C LYS A 41 -3.35 9.13 6.48
N SER A 42 -4.57 9.03 7.05
CA SER A 42 -5.45 10.17 7.14
C SER A 42 -4.95 11.13 8.24
N ASN A 43 -5.05 12.44 8.00
CA ASN A 43 -4.65 13.43 9.00
C ASN A 43 -5.68 13.64 10.10
N THR A 44 -6.92 13.21 9.87
CA THR A 44 -8.03 13.48 10.79
C THR A 44 -8.55 12.24 11.51
N GLU A 45 -8.24 11.05 10.99
CA GLU A 45 -8.73 9.78 11.53
C GLU A 45 -7.63 8.73 11.50
N PRO A 46 -7.64 7.75 12.43
CA PRO A 46 -6.62 6.71 12.44
C PRO A 46 -6.93 5.62 11.40
N ILE A 47 -7.07 6.01 10.14
CA ILE A 47 -7.35 5.11 9.05
C ILE A 47 -6.29 5.24 7.97
N ILE A 48 -6.17 4.19 7.14
CA ILE A 48 -5.28 4.19 5.99
C ILE A 48 -6.14 4.25 4.74
N ARG A 49 -5.80 5.16 3.83
CA ARG A 49 -6.42 5.25 2.51
C ARG A 49 -5.56 4.51 1.51
N VAL A 50 -6.18 3.69 0.68
CA VAL A 50 -5.48 2.90 -0.34
C VAL A 50 -5.92 3.37 -1.72
N TYR A 51 -4.95 3.80 -2.51
CA TYR A 51 -5.16 4.20 -3.90
C TYR A 51 -4.37 3.25 -4.80
N SER A 52 -4.95 2.81 -5.90
CA SER A 52 -4.26 1.90 -6.81
C SER A 52 -4.62 2.22 -8.26
N GLU A 53 -3.68 1.94 -9.15
CA GLU A 53 -3.87 2.09 -10.59
C GLU A 53 -3.14 0.97 -11.31
N ALA A 54 -3.75 0.47 -12.39
CA ALA A 54 -3.19 -0.61 -13.20
C ALA A 54 -3.74 -0.50 -14.62
N SER A 55 -3.35 -1.43 -15.49
CA SER A 55 -3.79 -1.44 -16.88
C SER A 55 -5.31 -1.59 -17.03
N THR A 56 -5.95 -2.28 -16.07
CA THR A 56 -7.40 -2.43 -16.04
C THR A 56 -7.92 -2.11 -14.65
N MET A 57 -9.21 -1.76 -14.56
CA MET A 57 -9.85 -1.52 -13.27
C MET A 57 -9.85 -2.78 -12.40
N GLU A 58 -10.00 -3.93 -13.01
CA GLU A 58 -9.99 -5.21 -12.32
C GLU A 58 -8.66 -5.46 -11.63
N GLN A 59 -7.55 -5.23 -12.34
CA GLN A 59 -6.22 -5.39 -11.76
C GLN A 59 -5.95 -4.39 -10.65
N ALA A 60 -6.38 -3.14 -10.84
CA ALA A 60 -6.22 -2.12 -9.80
C ALA A 60 -7.01 -2.49 -8.54
N ASP A 61 -8.21 -3.01 -8.72
CA ASP A 61 -9.07 -3.43 -7.62
C ASP A 61 -8.46 -4.61 -6.86
N GLU A 62 -7.93 -5.59 -7.57
CA GLU A 62 -7.24 -6.73 -6.95
C GLU A 62 -6.05 -6.29 -6.12
N LEU A 63 -5.24 -5.38 -6.65
CA LEU A 63 -4.08 -4.87 -5.95
C LEU A 63 -4.49 -4.12 -4.67
N GLY A 64 -5.49 -3.26 -4.78
CA GLY A 64 -6.02 -2.53 -3.63
C GLY A 64 -6.54 -3.46 -2.55
N LYS A 65 -7.30 -4.48 -2.94
CA LYS A 65 -7.85 -5.48 -2.00
C LYS A 65 -6.74 -6.27 -1.32
N LYS A 66 -5.70 -6.63 -2.06
CA LYS A 66 -4.56 -7.35 -1.50
C LYS A 66 -3.90 -6.55 -0.39
N LEU A 67 -3.67 -5.26 -0.62
CA LEU A 67 -3.06 -4.39 0.38
C LEU A 67 -4.00 -4.14 1.55
N MET A 68 -5.30 -4.00 1.32
CA MET A 68 -6.28 -3.87 2.39
C MET A 68 -6.29 -5.12 3.27
N GLN A 69 -6.14 -6.31 2.68
CA GLN A 69 -6.07 -7.55 3.44
C GLN A 69 -4.84 -7.57 4.34
N VAL A 70 -3.70 -7.09 3.85
CA VAL A 70 -2.48 -6.98 4.65
C VAL A 70 -2.73 -6.05 5.85
N VAL A 71 -3.40 -4.93 5.62
CA VAL A 71 -3.74 -3.99 6.71
C VAL A 71 -4.63 -4.65 7.75
N TYR A 72 -5.66 -5.37 7.31
CA TYR A 72 -6.56 -6.07 8.22
C TYR A 72 -5.84 -7.14 9.03
N ASP A 73 -4.94 -7.89 8.41
CA ASP A 73 -4.22 -8.96 9.08
C ASP A 73 -3.28 -8.43 10.17
N MET A 74 -2.94 -7.15 10.10
CA MET A 74 -2.05 -6.50 11.08
C MET A 74 -2.78 -5.82 12.22
N GLN A 75 -4.09 -5.81 12.19
CA GLN A 75 -4.89 -5.20 13.25
C GLN A 75 -5.18 -6.19 14.42
#